data_a0ee5490d3de1194cb390fc3b501c4f4
#
_entry.id   a0ee5490d3de1194cb390fc3b501c4f4
#
_cell.length_a   1.000
_cell.length_b   1.000
_cell.length_c   1.000
_cell.angle_alpha   90.00
_cell.angle_beta   90.00
_cell.angle_gamma   90.00
#
_symmetry.space_group_name_H-M   'P 1'
#
loop_
_entity.id
_entity.type
_entity.pdbx_description
1 polymer ?
#
loop_
_entity_poly.entity_id
_entity_poly.type
_entity_poly.pdbx_seq_one_letter_code
_entity_poly.pdbx_strand_id
1 'polypeptide(L)'
;STPKPSSAASDVYKRQAYGNGFKIETLRATWEETLGANTRFEQEQLEQTYRKMKNEELLQKGITLIDKSRVDVRGNLEAGADCTIDVNVIFEGKVELGNNVKIGANSIICNSKIDDDSEILPFSHIDSSQIGKNCFIGPYARLREGSQIGDGARIGNFVETKKTKIGRSTKANHFTYLGDADIGKDVNIGAGTITCNYDGKNKNKTSVGDNSFVGTNSSLVAPINIGKNSFIGAGSTITKDVPDNSLGVSRSKQKNVQDWSKDKK
;
A
#
# COMPACT_ATOMS: atom_id res chain seq x y z
N SER A 1 24.16 -23.96 29.92
CA SER A 1 23.75 -25.11 29.08
C SER A 1 24.81 -25.37 28.00
N THR A 2 25.36 -26.58 28.01
CA THR A 2 26.32 -27.04 27.02
C THR A 2 25.68 -27.02 25.62
N PRO A 3 26.40 -26.53 24.58
CA PRO A 3 25.90 -26.55 23.21
C PRO A 3 25.55 -27.96 22.80
N LYS A 4 24.37 -28.14 22.21
CA LYS A 4 23.98 -29.44 21.59
C LYS A 4 24.97 -29.81 20.49
N PRO A 5 25.31 -31.06 20.35
CA PRO A 5 26.33 -31.56 19.41
C PRO A 5 25.77 -31.74 17.98
N SER A 6 25.36 -30.64 17.29
CA SER A 6 25.53 -30.62 15.84
C SER A 6 27.00 -30.48 15.49
N SER A 7 27.83 -30.37 16.52
CA SER A 7 29.27 -30.16 16.48
C SER A 7 30.08 -31.43 16.18
N ALA A 8 29.57 -32.64 16.42
CA ALA A 8 30.40 -33.85 16.21
C ALA A 8 30.82 -34.02 14.77
N ALA A 9 29.91 -33.79 13.82
CA ALA A 9 30.27 -33.85 12.39
C ALA A 9 31.21 -32.70 12.01
N SER A 10 30.93 -31.46 12.49
CA SER A 10 31.78 -30.30 12.18
C SER A 10 33.17 -30.40 12.81
N ASP A 11 33.29 -31.02 13.98
CA ASP A 11 34.59 -31.24 14.61
C ASP A 11 35.41 -32.35 13.91
N VAL A 12 34.73 -33.36 13.36
CA VAL A 12 35.39 -34.36 12.50
C VAL A 12 35.92 -33.71 11.22
N TYR A 13 35.15 -32.85 10.54
CA TYR A 13 35.60 -32.13 9.36
C TYR A 13 36.75 -31.19 9.64
N LYS A 14 36.71 -30.48 10.76
CA LYS A 14 37.82 -29.60 11.19
C LYS A 14 39.11 -30.36 11.45
N ARG A 15 39.03 -31.51 12.14
CA ARG A 15 40.19 -32.38 12.38
C ARG A 15 40.75 -32.97 11.06
N GLN A 16 39.89 -33.38 10.14
CA GLN A 16 40.31 -33.85 8.83
C GLN A 16 40.99 -32.79 8.01
N ALA A 17 40.40 -31.54 7.98
CA ALA A 17 40.99 -30.42 7.30
C ALA A 17 42.37 -30.06 7.87
N TYR A 18 42.49 -30.00 9.20
CA TYR A 18 43.77 -29.76 9.86
C TYR A 18 44.79 -30.84 9.57
N GLY A 19 44.36 -32.13 9.62
CA GLY A 19 45.21 -33.30 9.31
C GLY A 19 45.70 -33.32 7.86
N ASN A 20 44.96 -32.71 6.94
CA ASN A 20 45.31 -32.57 5.53
C ASN A 20 46.09 -31.30 5.21
N GLY A 21 46.50 -30.53 6.24
CA GLY A 21 47.32 -29.34 6.07
C GLY A 21 46.58 -28.08 5.60
N PHE A 22 45.23 -28.07 5.67
CA PHE A 22 44.47 -26.87 5.34
C PHE A 22 44.57 -25.83 6.47
N LYS A 23 44.72 -24.57 6.11
CA LYS A 23 44.65 -23.46 7.06
C LYS A 23 43.23 -23.27 7.52
N ILE A 24 42.99 -23.37 8.82
CA ILE A 24 41.69 -23.12 9.43
C ILE A 24 41.68 -21.73 10.01
N GLU A 25 40.75 -20.86 9.56
CA GLU A 25 40.50 -19.56 10.13
C GLU A 25 39.19 -19.56 10.92
N THR A 26 39.14 -18.79 11.99
CA THR A 26 37.96 -18.65 12.84
C THR A 26 37.40 -17.24 12.72
N LEU A 27 36.09 -17.14 12.51
CA LEU A 27 35.36 -15.88 12.64
C LEU A 27 34.64 -15.83 13.98
N ARG A 28 34.63 -14.66 14.58
CA ARG A 28 33.79 -14.41 15.76
C ARG A 28 32.41 -14.03 15.27
N ALA A 29 31.40 -14.71 15.75
CA ALA A 29 29.99 -14.40 15.52
C ALA A 29 29.27 -14.24 16.85
N THR A 30 28.18 -13.50 16.88
CA THR A 30 27.34 -13.44 18.07
C THR A 30 26.59 -14.76 18.25
N TRP A 31 26.02 -14.98 19.43
CA TRP A 31 25.23 -16.18 19.71
C TRP A 31 24.03 -16.27 18.75
N GLU A 32 23.38 -15.15 18.52
CA GLU A 32 22.21 -15.02 17.64
C GLU A 32 22.53 -15.42 16.20
N GLU A 33 23.70 -15.05 15.67
CA GLU A 33 24.15 -15.39 14.32
C GLU A 33 24.49 -16.87 14.15
N THR A 34 24.69 -17.60 15.26
CA THR A 34 25.04 -19.03 15.24
C THR A 34 23.86 -19.95 15.47
N LEU A 35 22.66 -19.40 15.73
CA LEU A 35 21.47 -20.20 15.95
C LEU A 35 21.04 -20.93 14.69
N GLY A 36 20.60 -22.18 14.83
CA GLY A 36 20.04 -23.02 13.80
C GLY A 36 18.70 -23.61 14.22
N ALA A 37 17.83 -23.94 13.27
CA ALA A 37 16.54 -24.56 13.53
C ALA A 37 16.46 -25.96 12.92
N ASN A 38 16.06 -26.94 13.69
CA ASN A 38 15.75 -28.32 13.26
C ASN A 38 14.26 -28.65 13.47
N THR A 39 13.56 -27.85 14.25
CA THR A 39 12.15 -28.01 14.58
C THR A 39 11.37 -26.72 14.29
N ARG A 40 10.05 -26.83 14.13
CA ARG A 40 9.17 -25.65 13.97
C ARG A 40 9.22 -24.70 15.17
N PHE A 41 9.42 -25.24 16.35
CA PHE A 41 9.60 -24.46 17.57
C PHE A 41 10.90 -23.63 17.51
N GLU A 42 12.00 -24.23 17.14
CA GLU A 42 13.29 -23.54 16.98
C GLU A 42 13.22 -22.52 15.83
N GLN A 43 12.52 -22.83 14.74
CA GLN A 43 12.28 -21.88 13.64
C GLN A 43 11.54 -20.64 14.16
N GLU A 44 10.47 -20.80 14.93
CA GLU A 44 9.71 -19.70 15.50
C GLU A 44 10.57 -18.82 16.43
N GLN A 45 11.43 -19.43 17.25
CA GLN A 45 12.36 -18.70 18.08
C GLN A 45 13.38 -17.89 17.26
N LEU A 46 13.84 -18.41 16.15
CA LEU A 46 14.72 -17.68 15.21
C LEU A 46 14.01 -16.48 14.59
N GLU A 47 12.76 -16.64 14.16
CA GLU A 47 11.95 -15.56 13.62
C GLU A 47 11.76 -14.43 14.66
N GLN A 48 11.49 -14.76 15.91
CA GLN A 48 11.39 -13.78 17.00
C GLN A 48 12.73 -13.05 17.21
N THR A 49 13.84 -13.78 17.21
CA THR A 49 15.18 -13.21 17.38
C THR A 49 15.51 -12.26 16.23
N TYR A 50 15.26 -12.68 15.00
CA TYR A 50 15.47 -11.86 13.79
C TYR A 50 14.62 -10.59 13.83
N ARG A 51 13.33 -10.70 14.13
CA ARG A 51 12.42 -9.55 14.27
C ARG A 51 12.93 -8.55 15.32
N LYS A 52 13.35 -9.06 16.48
CA LYS A 52 13.92 -8.23 17.54
C LYS A 52 15.15 -7.45 17.05
N MET A 53 16.09 -8.13 16.40
CA MET A 53 17.30 -7.50 15.85
C MET A 53 16.95 -6.41 14.83
N LYS A 54 16.06 -6.69 13.87
CA LYS A 54 15.63 -5.73 12.87
C LYS A 54 14.95 -4.50 13.46
N ASN A 55 14.09 -4.69 14.45
CA ASN A 55 13.40 -3.59 15.11
C ASN A 55 14.34 -2.76 15.98
N GLU A 56 15.35 -3.36 16.59
CA GLU A 56 16.41 -2.63 17.31
C GLU A 56 17.29 -1.81 16.37
N GLU A 57 17.62 -2.33 15.17
CA GLU A 57 18.29 -1.54 14.12
C GLU A 57 17.47 -0.30 13.71
N LEU A 58 16.14 -0.44 13.54
CA LEU A 58 15.27 0.68 13.21
C LEU A 58 15.25 1.75 14.31
N LEU A 59 15.13 1.34 15.56
CA LEU A 59 15.18 2.26 16.71
C LEU A 59 16.51 3.01 16.79
N GLN A 60 17.64 2.31 16.54
CA GLN A 60 18.97 2.94 16.50
C GLN A 60 19.12 3.96 15.37
N LYS A 61 18.39 3.78 14.27
CA LYS A 61 18.32 4.74 13.14
C LYS A 61 17.36 5.90 13.39
N GLY A 62 16.76 6.00 14.57
CA GLY A 62 15.84 7.09 14.94
C GLY A 62 14.39 6.88 14.48
N ILE A 63 14.01 5.67 14.13
CA ILE A 63 12.61 5.33 13.80
C ILE A 63 11.85 5.07 15.09
N THR A 64 10.68 5.68 15.25
CA THR A 64 9.78 5.43 16.38
C THR A 64 8.92 4.20 16.11
N LEU A 65 9.05 3.16 16.94
CA LEU A 65 8.16 2.00 16.97
C LEU A 65 7.28 2.09 18.22
N ILE A 66 5.96 2.14 18.05
CA ILE A 66 5.03 2.21 19.19
C ILE A 66 5.14 0.95 20.07
N ASP A 67 5.32 -0.21 19.42
CA ASP A 67 5.68 -1.45 20.11
C ASP A 67 6.62 -2.26 19.22
N LYS A 68 7.89 -2.35 19.60
CA LYS A 68 8.91 -3.06 18.82
C LYS A 68 8.67 -4.57 18.69
N SER A 69 7.83 -5.17 19.53
CA SER A 69 7.50 -6.60 19.43
C SER A 69 6.41 -6.88 18.37
N ARG A 70 5.74 -5.85 17.88
CA ARG A 70 4.56 -5.94 17.01
C ARG A 70 4.76 -5.32 15.63
N VAL A 71 5.99 -5.14 15.22
CA VAL A 71 6.35 -4.75 13.84
C VAL A 71 7.08 -5.90 13.19
N ASP A 72 6.72 -6.25 11.97
CA ASP A 72 7.27 -7.38 11.24
C ASP A 72 7.88 -6.92 9.91
N VAL A 73 9.19 -7.12 9.74
CA VAL A 73 9.93 -6.76 8.52
C VAL A 73 10.37 -8.03 7.81
N ARG A 74 9.64 -8.40 6.75
CA ARG A 74 9.85 -9.60 5.94
C ARG A 74 10.53 -9.23 4.62
N GLY A 75 11.71 -8.61 4.71
CA GLY A 75 12.45 -8.16 3.55
C GLY A 75 13.40 -7.03 3.89
N ASN A 76 13.49 -6.03 3.00
CA ASN A 76 14.32 -4.86 3.18
C ASN A 76 13.46 -3.61 3.42
N LEU A 77 13.60 -3.01 4.59
CA LEU A 77 13.00 -1.72 4.93
C LEU A 77 14.10 -0.66 5.03
N GLU A 78 14.04 0.33 4.14
CA GLU A 78 14.81 1.55 4.21
C GLU A 78 13.88 2.68 4.66
N ALA A 79 14.21 3.37 5.72
CA ALA A 79 13.39 4.46 6.26
C ALA A 79 14.26 5.69 6.53
N GLY A 80 13.74 6.85 6.15
CA GLY A 80 14.31 8.15 6.48
C GLY A 80 14.13 8.49 7.96
N ALA A 81 14.57 9.70 8.33
CA ALA A 81 14.50 10.18 9.71
C ALA A 81 13.05 10.39 10.19
N ASP A 82 12.85 10.28 11.49
CA ASP A 82 11.61 10.63 12.21
C ASP A 82 10.33 9.89 11.76
N CYS A 83 10.49 8.72 11.13
CA CYS A 83 9.34 7.87 10.82
C CYS A 83 8.71 7.29 12.09
N THR A 84 7.40 7.13 12.08
CA THR A 84 6.64 6.49 13.16
C THR A 84 5.88 5.27 12.63
N ILE A 85 6.08 4.12 13.25
CA ILE A 85 5.46 2.86 12.86
C ILE A 85 4.63 2.33 14.03
N ASP A 86 3.35 2.15 13.80
CA ASP A 86 2.40 1.68 14.79
C ASP A 86 2.40 0.15 14.89
N VAL A 87 1.56 -0.40 15.74
CA VAL A 87 1.50 -1.83 16.06
C VAL A 87 0.93 -2.66 14.91
N ASN A 88 1.39 -3.92 14.80
CA ASN A 88 0.94 -4.90 13.82
C ASN A 88 1.17 -4.47 12.36
N VAL A 89 2.12 -3.60 12.11
CA VAL A 89 2.52 -3.25 10.75
C VAL A 89 3.43 -4.33 10.20
N ILE A 90 3.18 -4.71 8.95
CA ILE A 90 3.97 -5.70 8.21
C ILE A 90 4.58 -5.03 6.99
N PHE A 91 5.90 -5.16 6.84
CA PHE A 91 6.63 -4.76 5.63
C PHE A 91 7.10 -6.00 4.89
N GLU A 92 6.81 -6.11 3.59
CA GLU A 92 7.21 -7.25 2.76
C GLU A 92 8.00 -6.81 1.53
N GLY A 93 9.02 -7.60 1.17
CA GLY A 93 9.87 -7.33 0.01
C GLY A 93 10.72 -6.06 0.20
N LYS A 94 10.80 -5.21 -0.82
CA LYS A 94 11.55 -3.95 -0.76
C LYS A 94 10.61 -2.78 -0.47
N VAL A 95 10.78 -2.14 0.69
CA VAL A 95 10.00 -0.97 1.08
C VAL A 95 10.94 0.20 1.37
N GLU A 96 10.61 1.37 0.80
CA GLU A 96 11.32 2.62 1.00
C GLU A 96 10.37 3.66 1.61
N LEU A 97 10.74 4.21 2.76
CA LEU A 97 10.05 5.33 3.42
C LEU A 97 10.93 6.56 3.39
N GLY A 98 10.38 7.68 3.00
CA GLY A 98 11.01 9.00 3.14
C GLY A 98 11.11 9.43 4.61
N ASN A 99 11.37 10.71 4.84
CA ASN A 99 11.42 11.27 6.18
C ASN A 99 10.02 11.57 6.71
N ASN A 100 9.85 11.49 8.03
CA ASN A 100 8.62 11.87 8.74
C ASN A 100 7.36 11.11 8.24
N VAL A 101 7.52 9.90 7.74
CA VAL A 101 6.41 9.03 7.31
C VAL A 101 5.78 8.37 8.52
N LYS A 102 4.43 8.35 8.54
CA LYS A 102 3.66 7.68 9.59
C LYS A 102 2.91 6.48 9.03
N ILE A 103 3.09 5.33 9.65
CA ILE A 103 2.40 4.10 9.27
C ILE A 103 1.48 3.66 10.42
N GLY A 104 0.19 3.75 10.18
CA GLY A 104 -0.86 3.38 11.13
C GLY A 104 -1.02 1.87 11.33
N ALA A 105 -1.58 1.51 12.46
CA ALA A 105 -1.71 0.13 12.95
C ALA A 105 -2.39 -0.81 11.94
N ASN A 106 -1.98 -2.08 11.95
CA ASN A 106 -2.55 -3.14 11.12
C ASN A 106 -2.43 -2.91 9.62
N SER A 107 -1.49 -2.09 9.18
CA SER A 107 -1.22 -1.85 7.75
C SER A 107 -0.20 -2.84 7.21
N ILE A 108 -0.34 -3.18 5.93
CA ILE A 108 0.58 -4.06 5.20
C ILE A 108 1.15 -3.29 4.03
N ILE A 109 2.47 -3.21 3.96
CA ILE A 109 3.20 -2.47 2.91
C ILE A 109 4.14 -3.43 2.19
N CYS A 110 3.90 -3.65 0.90
CA CYS A 110 4.67 -4.59 0.09
C CYS A 110 5.31 -3.86 -1.10
N ASN A 111 6.61 -4.09 -1.36
CA ASN A 111 7.32 -3.65 -2.56
C ASN A 111 7.00 -2.21 -2.98
N SER A 112 6.94 -1.27 -2.04
CA SER A 112 6.40 0.07 -2.27
C SER A 112 7.33 1.16 -1.78
N LYS A 113 7.17 2.34 -2.37
CA LYS A 113 7.85 3.55 -1.97
C LYS A 113 6.86 4.59 -1.48
N ILE A 114 7.15 5.21 -0.34
CA ILE A 114 6.34 6.27 0.29
C ILE A 114 7.28 7.44 0.57
N ASP A 115 7.03 8.56 -0.08
CA ASP A 115 7.88 9.76 0.06
C ASP A 115 7.51 10.57 1.33
N ASP A 116 8.31 11.61 1.60
CA ASP A 116 8.31 12.38 2.84
C ASP A 116 6.93 12.88 3.27
N ASP A 117 6.74 13.04 4.59
CA ASP A 117 5.57 13.65 5.24
C ASP A 117 4.23 12.97 4.92
N SER A 118 4.24 11.75 4.41
CA SER A 118 3.03 11.01 4.08
C SER A 118 2.55 10.15 5.24
N GLU A 119 1.22 10.01 5.35
CA GLU A 119 0.57 9.27 6.41
C GLU A 119 -0.29 8.14 5.85
N ILE A 120 0.02 6.92 6.26
CA ILE A 120 -0.75 5.73 5.98
C ILE A 120 -1.61 5.44 7.20
N LEU A 121 -2.91 5.59 7.06
CA LEU A 121 -3.87 5.37 8.13
C LEU A 121 -4.14 3.87 8.35
N PRO A 122 -4.63 3.47 9.54
CA PRO A 122 -4.77 2.07 9.92
C PRO A 122 -5.52 1.18 8.92
N PHE A 123 -5.18 -0.11 8.92
CA PHE A 123 -5.82 -1.13 8.08
C PHE A 123 -5.67 -0.91 6.58
N SER A 124 -4.66 -0.20 6.14
CA SER A 124 -4.40 0.00 4.71
C SER A 124 -3.49 -1.11 4.17
N HIS A 125 -3.73 -1.51 2.92
CA HIS A 125 -2.91 -2.48 2.22
C HIS A 125 -2.33 -1.84 0.94
N ILE A 126 -1.01 -1.74 0.89
CA ILE A 126 -0.27 -1.08 -0.20
C ILE A 126 0.69 -2.09 -0.81
N ASP A 127 0.55 -2.34 -2.10
CA ASP A 127 1.38 -3.29 -2.82
C ASP A 127 1.88 -2.69 -4.14
N SER A 128 3.17 -2.81 -4.38
CA SER A 128 3.86 -2.43 -5.62
C SER A 128 3.45 -1.04 -6.12
N SER A 129 3.45 -0.07 -5.20
CA SER A 129 2.91 1.28 -5.38
C SER A 129 3.95 2.35 -5.07
N GLN A 130 3.77 3.53 -5.67
CA GLN A 130 4.56 4.72 -5.40
C GLN A 130 3.65 5.82 -4.87
N ILE A 131 3.99 6.36 -3.71
CA ILE A 131 3.23 7.41 -3.02
C ILE A 131 4.14 8.61 -2.86
N GLY A 132 3.70 9.75 -3.38
CA GLY A 132 4.40 11.03 -3.28
C GLY A 132 4.38 11.63 -1.88
N LYS A 133 4.82 12.87 -1.77
CA LYS A 133 4.94 13.60 -0.49
C LYS A 133 3.59 14.11 0.01
N ASN A 134 3.48 14.26 1.33
CA ASN A 134 2.30 14.85 1.99
C ASN A 134 0.97 14.16 1.61
N CYS A 135 1.00 12.87 1.33
CA CYS A 135 -0.19 12.09 1.01
C CYS A 135 -0.89 11.56 2.26
N PHE A 136 -2.22 11.42 2.18
CA PHE A 136 -3.03 10.75 3.21
C PHE A 136 -3.72 9.54 2.59
N ILE A 137 -3.35 8.34 3.06
CA ILE A 137 -3.83 7.06 2.50
C ILE A 137 -4.57 6.27 3.57
N GLY A 138 -5.82 5.95 3.33
CA GLY A 138 -6.64 5.18 4.25
C GLY A 138 -7.64 6.01 5.07
N PRO A 139 -8.18 5.44 6.18
CA PRO A 139 -8.01 4.04 6.59
C PRO A 139 -8.68 3.06 5.61
N TYR A 140 -8.34 1.76 5.68
CA TYR A 140 -8.92 0.73 4.81
C TYR A 140 -8.75 1.00 3.32
N ALA A 141 -7.68 1.68 2.91
CA ALA A 141 -7.35 1.85 1.50
C ALA A 141 -6.61 0.63 0.96
N ARG A 142 -6.85 0.30 -0.31
CA ARG A 142 -6.12 -0.76 -1.00
C ARG A 142 -5.46 -0.23 -2.27
N LEU A 143 -4.16 -0.04 -2.21
CA LEU A 143 -3.37 0.32 -3.38
C LEU A 143 -2.72 -0.95 -3.92
N ARG A 144 -3.02 -1.25 -5.19
CA ARG A 144 -2.50 -2.43 -5.88
C ARG A 144 -1.42 -2.04 -6.87
N GLU A 145 -0.80 -3.05 -7.43
CA GLU A 145 0.31 -2.93 -8.36
C GLU A 145 0.10 -1.85 -9.43
N GLY A 146 1.13 -1.04 -9.65
CA GLY A 146 1.15 0.03 -10.63
C GLY A 146 0.38 1.30 -10.23
N SER A 147 0.00 1.43 -8.96
CA SER A 147 -0.57 2.67 -8.43
C SER A 147 0.51 3.71 -8.21
N GLN A 148 0.31 4.91 -8.76
CA GLN A 148 1.19 6.07 -8.61
C GLN A 148 0.37 7.24 -8.07
N ILE A 149 0.67 7.64 -6.85
CA ILE A 149 -0.08 8.66 -6.11
C ILE A 149 0.78 9.92 -6.04
N GLY A 150 0.31 11.02 -6.61
CA GLY A 150 1.00 12.30 -6.63
C GLY A 150 0.93 13.05 -5.31
N ASP A 151 1.84 14.01 -5.13
CA ASP A 151 2.00 14.77 -3.89
C ASP A 151 0.70 15.38 -3.40
N GLY A 152 0.47 15.34 -2.10
CA GLY A 152 -0.70 15.94 -1.45
C GLY A 152 -2.04 15.26 -1.77
N ALA A 153 -2.02 14.14 -2.49
CA ALA A 153 -3.26 13.42 -2.80
C ALA A 153 -3.85 12.74 -1.56
N ARG A 154 -5.17 12.56 -1.59
CA ARG A 154 -5.92 11.89 -0.51
C ARG A 154 -6.68 10.69 -1.07
N ILE A 155 -6.36 9.53 -0.57
CA ILE A 155 -7.02 8.26 -0.90
C ILE A 155 -7.65 7.74 0.39
N GLY A 156 -8.95 7.87 0.50
CA GLY A 156 -9.65 7.60 1.76
C GLY A 156 -10.12 6.15 1.91
N ASN A 157 -11.10 5.97 2.79
CA ASN A 157 -11.55 4.65 3.20
C ASN A 157 -12.30 3.89 2.09
N PHE A 158 -12.01 2.59 2.00
CA PHE A 158 -12.57 1.68 1.02
C PHE A 158 -12.35 2.14 -0.43
N VAL A 159 -11.24 2.81 -0.68
CA VAL A 159 -10.80 3.15 -2.03
C VAL A 159 -9.79 2.10 -2.48
N GLU A 160 -10.04 1.52 -3.64
CA GLU A 160 -9.11 0.60 -4.30
C GLU A 160 -8.55 1.24 -5.58
N THR A 161 -7.23 1.17 -5.75
CA THR A 161 -6.54 1.60 -6.97
C THR A 161 -5.75 0.45 -7.58
N LYS A 162 -5.66 0.40 -8.92
CA LYS A 162 -4.86 -0.58 -9.64
C LYS A 162 -4.39 -0.02 -10.97
N LYS A 163 -3.08 -0.04 -11.25
CA LYS A 163 -2.50 0.49 -12.50
C LYS A 163 -3.05 1.89 -12.81
N THR A 164 -3.02 2.75 -11.79
CA THR A 164 -3.67 4.06 -11.81
C THR A 164 -2.68 5.14 -11.44
N LYS A 165 -2.68 6.23 -12.20
CA LYS A 165 -1.98 7.46 -11.85
C LYS A 165 -2.96 8.45 -11.25
N ILE A 166 -2.65 8.98 -10.10
CA ILE A 166 -3.43 10.01 -9.42
C ILE A 166 -2.56 11.25 -9.27
N GLY A 167 -2.99 12.34 -9.87
CA GLY A 167 -2.27 13.60 -9.87
C GLY A 167 -2.25 14.30 -8.51
N ARG A 168 -1.35 15.28 -8.40
CA ARG A 168 -1.16 16.06 -7.18
C ARG A 168 -2.46 16.64 -6.64
N SER A 169 -2.61 16.66 -5.32
CA SER A 169 -3.75 17.24 -4.59
C SER A 169 -5.13 16.66 -4.95
N THR A 170 -5.17 15.60 -5.71
CA THR A 170 -6.42 14.90 -6.07
C THR A 170 -6.98 14.14 -4.89
N LYS A 171 -8.31 14.11 -4.79
CA LYS A 171 -9.04 13.52 -3.67
C LYS A 171 -9.98 12.42 -4.16
N ALA A 172 -9.82 11.22 -3.62
CA ALA A 172 -10.75 10.09 -3.74
C ALA A 172 -10.96 9.55 -2.32
N ASN A 173 -11.91 10.14 -1.58
CA ASN A 173 -11.95 9.94 -0.13
C ASN A 173 -12.80 8.77 0.32
N HIS A 174 -13.70 8.22 -0.52
CA HIS A 174 -14.70 7.27 -0.05
C HIS A 174 -15.10 6.27 -1.12
N PHE A 175 -15.05 4.98 -0.78
CA PHE A 175 -15.73 3.89 -1.47
C PHE A 175 -15.68 3.99 -3.00
N THR A 176 -14.51 3.82 -3.59
CA THR A 176 -14.26 4.10 -5.00
C THR A 176 -13.32 3.04 -5.58
N TYR A 177 -13.57 2.61 -6.82
CA TYR A 177 -12.62 1.81 -7.58
C TYR A 177 -12.03 2.59 -8.75
N LEU A 178 -10.72 2.76 -8.74
CA LEU A 178 -9.96 3.41 -9.81
C LEU A 178 -8.96 2.39 -10.40
N GLY A 179 -9.34 1.79 -11.50
CA GLY A 179 -8.51 0.82 -12.22
C GLY A 179 -8.19 1.28 -13.63
N ASP A 180 -6.95 1.04 -14.07
CA ASP A 180 -6.44 1.41 -15.41
C ASP A 180 -6.79 2.87 -15.77
N ALA A 181 -6.47 3.82 -14.85
CA ALA A 181 -6.91 5.21 -14.97
C ALA A 181 -5.75 6.21 -14.84
N ASP A 182 -5.84 7.31 -15.59
CA ASP A 182 -5.02 8.51 -15.40
C ASP A 182 -5.92 9.64 -14.91
N ILE A 183 -5.77 10.00 -13.64
CA ILE A 183 -6.52 11.08 -13.00
C ILE A 183 -5.58 12.28 -12.85
N GLY A 184 -5.99 13.43 -13.35
CA GLY A 184 -5.23 14.68 -13.30
C GLY A 184 -5.02 15.22 -11.88
N LYS A 185 -4.42 16.41 -11.81
CA LYS A 185 -4.23 17.13 -10.53
C LYS A 185 -5.50 17.87 -10.12
N ASP A 186 -5.63 18.09 -8.81
CA ASP A 186 -6.72 18.87 -8.22
C ASP A 186 -8.13 18.34 -8.59
N VAL A 187 -8.23 17.04 -8.88
CA VAL A 187 -9.49 16.36 -9.20
C VAL A 187 -10.20 15.94 -7.93
N ASN A 188 -11.53 16.06 -7.92
CA ASN A 188 -12.35 15.47 -6.86
C ASN A 188 -13.13 14.28 -7.39
N ILE A 189 -12.88 13.11 -6.86
CA ILE A 189 -13.62 11.87 -7.15
C ILE A 189 -14.66 11.64 -6.07
N GLY A 190 -15.93 11.70 -6.44
CA GLY A 190 -17.06 11.46 -5.55
C GLY A 190 -17.18 10.00 -5.10
N ALA A 191 -17.74 9.80 -3.92
CA ALA A 191 -17.97 8.47 -3.34
C ALA A 191 -18.76 7.56 -4.30
N GLY A 192 -18.41 6.28 -4.37
CA GLY A 192 -19.07 5.32 -5.24
C GLY A 192 -18.73 5.46 -6.72
N THR A 193 -17.72 6.24 -7.07
CA THR A 193 -17.26 6.33 -8.45
C THR A 193 -16.51 5.05 -8.85
N ILE A 194 -16.84 4.52 -10.02
CA ILE A 194 -16.21 3.31 -10.57
C ILE A 194 -15.69 3.60 -11.97
N THR A 195 -14.41 3.30 -12.21
CA THR A 195 -13.90 3.15 -13.58
C THR A 195 -14.25 1.76 -14.08
N CYS A 196 -15.18 1.66 -15.03
CA CYS A 196 -15.58 0.40 -15.63
C CYS A 196 -14.54 0.02 -16.71
N ASN A 197 -13.39 -0.45 -16.26
CA ASN A 197 -12.20 -0.66 -17.11
C ASN A 197 -12.19 -1.99 -17.88
N TYR A 198 -13.10 -2.94 -17.58
CA TYR A 198 -13.14 -4.26 -18.19
C TYR A 198 -14.42 -4.49 -18.98
N ASP A 199 -14.29 -4.81 -20.26
CA ASP A 199 -15.41 -5.02 -21.21
C ASP A 199 -15.80 -6.50 -21.36
N GLY A 200 -15.27 -7.39 -20.52
CA GLY A 200 -15.43 -8.83 -20.62
C GLY A 200 -14.29 -9.53 -21.35
N LYS A 201 -13.44 -8.80 -22.08
CA LYS A 201 -12.29 -9.33 -22.83
C LYS A 201 -11.02 -8.51 -22.60
N ASN A 202 -11.10 -7.20 -22.71
CA ASN A 202 -9.97 -6.28 -22.64
C ASN A 202 -10.11 -5.32 -21.46
N LYS A 203 -8.98 -4.77 -21.03
CA LYS A 203 -8.95 -3.64 -20.09
C LYS A 203 -8.71 -2.36 -20.86
N ASN A 204 -9.56 -1.39 -20.60
CA ASN A 204 -9.60 -0.10 -21.28
C ASN A 204 -9.31 1.01 -20.28
N LYS A 205 -8.78 2.13 -20.75
CA LYS A 205 -8.30 3.23 -19.94
C LYS A 205 -9.35 4.32 -19.74
N THR A 206 -9.39 4.85 -18.52
CA THR A 206 -10.12 6.07 -18.18
C THR A 206 -9.12 7.21 -17.99
N SER A 207 -9.38 8.38 -18.59
CA SER A 207 -8.62 9.60 -18.35
C SER A 207 -9.54 10.68 -17.77
N VAL A 208 -9.09 11.37 -16.72
CA VAL A 208 -9.79 12.51 -16.12
C VAL A 208 -8.84 13.69 -16.06
N GLY A 209 -9.20 14.78 -16.72
CA GLY A 209 -8.39 15.99 -16.81
C GLY A 209 -8.31 16.76 -15.48
N ASP A 210 -7.34 17.65 -15.40
CA ASP A 210 -7.09 18.47 -14.21
C ASP A 210 -8.32 19.30 -13.79
N ASN A 211 -8.43 19.56 -12.48
CA ASN A 211 -9.47 20.38 -11.86
C ASN A 211 -10.91 19.89 -12.10
N SER A 212 -11.09 18.63 -12.46
CA SER A 212 -12.42 18.08 -12.73
C SER A 212 -13.08 17.55 -11.47
N PHE A 213 -14.41 17.49 -11.52
CA PHE A 213 -15.23 16.98 -10.43
C PHE A 213 -16.08 15.80 -10.93
N VAL A 214 -15.91 14.63 -10.36
CA VAL A 214 -16.74 13.45 -10.63
C VAL A 214 -17.74 13.31 -9.50
N GLY A 215 -19.02 13.43 -9.83
CA GLY A 215 -20.11 13.32 -8.85
C GLY A 215 -20.26 11.91 -8.28
N THR A 216 -20.82 11.83 -7.09
CA THR A 216 -21.06 10.58 -6.35
C THR A 216 -21.83 9.55 -7.18
N ASN A 217 -21.52 8.25 -7.00
CA ASN A 217 -22.14 7.12 -7.69
C ASN A 217 -22.11 7.23 -9.22
N SER A 218 -21.00 7.70 -9.77
CA SER A 218 -20.79 7.78 -11.21
C SER A 218 -20.03 6.56 -11.72
N SER A 219 -20.47 6.01 -12.86
CA SER A 219 -19.78 4.96 -13.60
C SER A 219 -19.12 5.54 -14.83
N LEU A 220 -17.81 5.43 -14.95
CA LEU A 220 -17.03 5.88 -16.10
C LEU A 220 -16.71 4.65 -16.96
N VAL A 221 -17.41 4.48 -18.09
CA VAL A 221 -17.29 3.30 -18.95
C VAL A 221 -16.14 3.50 -19.91
N ALA A 222 -15.04 2.84 -19.63
CA ALA A 222 -13.82 2.95 -20.44
C ALA A 222 -13.93 2.19 -21.80
N PRO A 223 -13.23 2.63 -22.86
CA PRO A 223 -12.31 3.78 -22.87
C PRO A 223 -13.05 5.12 -22.85
N ILE A 224 -12.58 6.07 -22.04
CA ILE A 224 -13.26 7.36 -21.91
C ILE A 224 -12.29 8.46 -21.47
N ASN A 225 -12.51 9.69 -21.97
CA ASN A 225 -11.79 10.90 -21.62
C ASN A 225 -12.76 11.94 -21.04
N ILE A 226 -12.50 12.34 -19.81
CA ILE A 226 -13.16 13.48 -19.15
C ILE A 226 -12.20 14.67 -19.24
N GLY A 227 -12.62 15.73 -19.89
CA GLY A 227 -11.81 16.93 -20.11
C GLY A 227 -11.49 17.68 -18.82
N LYS A 228 -10.59 18.66 -18.92
CA LYS A 228 -10.21 19.53 -17.80
C LYS A 228 -11.34 20.43 -17.36
N ASN A 229 -11.36 20.80 -16.06
CA ASN A 229 -12.37 21.67 -15.47
C ASN A 229 -13.82 21.18 -15.71
N SER A 230 -14.01 19.87 -15.93
CA SER A 230 -15.31 19.31 -16.27
C SER A 230 -16.00 18.75 -15.02
N PHE A 231 -17.33 18.70 -15.10
CA PHE A 231 -18.16 18.15 -14.03
C PHE A 231 -18.93 16.93 -14.54
N ILE A 232 -18.95 15.88 -13.76
CA ILE A 232 -19.85 14.75 -13.95
C ILE A 232 -20.94 14.82 -12.91
N GLY A 233 -22.19 14.88 -13.36
CA GLY A 233 -23.35 14.89 -12.46
C GLY A 233 -23.47 13.58 -11.68
N ALA A 234 -23.76 13.66 -10.39
CA ALA A 234 -23.91 12.49 -9.53
C ALA A 234 -24.93 11.47 -10.09
N GLY A 235 -24.64 10.16 -9.90
CA GLY A 235 -25.50 9.09 -10.40
C GLY A 235 -25.47 8.92 -11.92
N SER A 236 -24.44 9.39 -12.60
CA SER A 236 -24.33 9.29 -14.06
C SER A 236 -23.55 8.06 -14.51
N THR A 237 -24.00 7.44 -15.60
CA THR A 237 -23.22 6.45 -16.35
C THR A 237 -22.70 7.12 -17.62
N ILE A 238 -21.42 7.44 -17.64
CA ILE A 238 -20.76 8.18 -18.71
C ILE A 238 -20.11 7.19 -19.67
N THR A 239 -20.56 7.22 -20.94
CA THR A 239 -20.13 6.27 -21.99
C THR A 239 -19.53 6.97 -23.22
N LYS A 240 -19.44 8.31 -23.18
CA LYS A 240 -18.84 9.13 -24.25
C LYS A 240 -17.95 10.18 -23.61
N ASP A 241 -16.92 10.59 -24.32
CA ASP A 241 -16.01 11.64 -23.89
C ASP A 241 -16.76 12.92 -23.50
N VAL A 242 -16.26 13.58 -22.44
CA VAL A 242 -16.77 14.86 -21.98
C VAL A 242 -15.72 15.93 -22.28
N PRO A 243 -16.04 16.95 -23.09
CA PRO A 243 -15.09 18.00 -23.44
C PRO A 243 -14.65 18.84 -22.21
N ASP A 244 -13.56 19.57 -22.37
CA ASP A 244 -13.12 20.54 -21.35
C ASP A 244 -14.24 21.52 -20.97
N ASN A 245 -14.27 21.95 -19.71
CA ASN A 245 -15.21 22.95 -19.18
C ASN A 245 -16.69 22.56 -19.37
N SER A 246 -16.99 21.28 -19.39
CA SER A 246 -18.33 20.77 -19.71
C SER A 246 -18.98 20.05 -18.54
N LEU A 247 -20.29 19.93 -18.56
CA LEU A 247 -21.07 19.11 -17.66
C LEU A 247 -21.54 17.83 -18.37
N GLY A 248 -21.05 16.68 -17.94
CA GLY A 248 -21.53 15.35 -18.34
C GLY A 248 -22.64 14.86 -17.39
N VAL A 249 -23.84 14.60 -17.89
CA VAL A 249 -24.94 14.02 -17.12
C VAL A 249 -25.63 12.96 -17.91
N SER A 250 -25.72 11.76 -17.33
CA SER A 250 -26.42 10.63 -17.94
C SER A 250 -27.16 9.85 -16.87
N ARG A 251 -28.39 10.30 -16.57
CA ARG A 251 -29.30 9.68 -15.60
C ARG A 251 -30.75 9.97 -15.97
N SER A 252 -31.67 9.09 -15.55
CA SER A 252 -33.11 9.27 -15.77
C SER A 252 -33.64 10.52 -15.08
N LYS A 253 -34.69 11.12 -15.64
CA LYS A 253 -35.44 12.18 -14.95
C LYS A 253 -36.13 11.61 -13.72
N GLN A 254 -36.04 12.31 -12.60
CA GLN A 254 -36.74 11.94 -11.37
C GLN A 254 -38.25 12.00 -11.61
N LYS A 255 -38.97 10.97 -11.16
CA LYS A 255 -40.42 10.91 -11.13
C LYS A 255 -40.87 10.70 -9.70
N ASN A 256 -41.69 11.63 -9.20
CA ASN A 256 -42.31 11.50 -7.89
C ASN A 256 -43.70 10.93 -8.06
N VAL A 257 -44.05 9.88 -7.32
CA VAL A 257 -45.39 9.32 -7.25
C VAL A 257 -45.96 9.69 -5.89
N GLN A 258 -46.96 10.58 -5.89
CA GLN A 258 -47.60 11.01 -4.65
C GLN A 258 -48.41 9.83 -4.06
N ASP A 259 -48.49 9.82 -2.73
CA ASP A 259 -49.27 8.85 -1.93
C ASP A 259 -48.87 7.38 -2.11
N TRP A 260 -47.70 7.11 -2.72
CA TRP A 260 -47.21 5.75 -2.99
C TRP A 260 -47.24 4.79 -1.77
N SER A 261 -47.10 5.32 -0.57
CA SER A 261 -47.04 4.53 0.67
C SER A 261 -48.38 4.45 1.42
N LYS A 262 -49.41 5.20 1.03
CA LYS A 262 -50.69 5.22 1.74
C LYS A 262 -51.47 3.90 1.64
N ASP A 263 -51.33 3.20 0.50
CA ASP A 263 -52.04 1.96 0.23
C ASP A 263 -51.22 0.69 0.57
N LYS A 264 -50.09 0.84 1.26
CA LYS A 264 -49.20 -0.26 1.63
C LYS A 264 -49.23 -0.62 3.12
N LYS A 265 -50.42 -0.50 3.74
CA LYS A 265 -50.62 -1.02 5.10
C LYS A 265 -51.27 -2.39 5.07
#